data_dfe266ea8ad4148d7f94b91af956b04c
#
_entry.id   dfe266ea8ad4148d7f94b91af956b04c
#
_cell.length_a   1.000
_cell.length_b   1.000
_cell.length_c   1.000
_cell.angle_alpha   90.00
_cell.angle_beta   90.00
_cell.angle_gamma   90.00
#
_symmetry.space_group_name_H-M   'P 1'
#
loop_
_entity.id
_entity.type
_entity.pdbx_description
1 polymer ?
#
loop_
_entity_poly.entity_id
_entity_poly.type
_entity_poly.pdbx_seq_one_letter_code
_entity_poly.pdbx_strand_id
1 'polypeptide(L)'
;MRRGFAICVIAILLSGCSQKAAFENLADGPCTSAQAKLVNQHISGQIDALAKKDWELAFSFASPDFQKNVGIEQFTFIIGTQYVMLIENQGYRFNKCAIAGKAIMQEVAVTSGKQISNLTYSLSLNGSSLGVESAVERRSGTQLDT
;
A
#
# COMPACT_ATOMS: atom_id res chain seq x y z
N MET A 1 25.58 42.92 -24.15
CA MET A 1 24.20 42.56 -23.93
C MET A 1 24.13 41.12 -23.38
N ARG A 2 23.99 40.98 -22.09
CA ARG A 2 23.88 39.66 -21.43
C ARG A 2 22.49 39.56 -20.86
N ARG A 3 21.66 38.73 -21.49
CA ARG A 3 20.35 38.37 -20.94
C ARG A 3 20.52 37.14 -20.02
N GLY A 4 20.45 37.39 -18.71
CA GLY A 4 20.42 36.34 -17.70
C GLY A 4 19.12 35.60 -17.77
N PHE A 5 19.16 34.30 -17.98
CA PHE A 5 18.04 33.40 -17.79
C PHE A 5 17.99 33.04 -16.30
N ALA A 6 17.02 33.61 -15.60
CA ALA A 6 16.68 33.16 -14.26
C ALA A 6 15.84 31.90 -14.36
N ILE A 7 16.43 30.77 -14.04
CA ILE A 7 15.72 29.49 -13.90
C ILE A 7 15.05 29.52 -12.53
N CYS A 8 13.74 29.73 -12.49
CA CYS A 8 12.93 29.51 -11.32
C CYS A 8 12.82 28.00 -11.06
N VAL A 9 13.62 27.50 -10.13
CA VAL A 9 13.39 26.20 -9.50
C VAL A 9 12.27 26.39 -8.49
N ILE A 10 11.02 26.14 -8.90
CA ILE A 10 9.90 26.11 -7.98
C ILE A 10 9.80 24.69 -7.43
N ALA A 11 10.14 24.62 -6.16
CA ALA A 11 10.23 23.43 -5.36
C ALA A 11 8.90 22.70 -5.17
N ILE A 12 8.99 21.41 -5.36
CA ILE A 12 8.00 20.39 -5.00
C ILE A 12 8.03 20.20 -3.49
N LEU A 13 7.21 20.95 -2.73
CA LEU A 13 7.03 20.76 -1.28
C LEU A 13 5.55 20.67 -0.86
N LEU A 14 4.66 20.20 -1.75
CA LEU A 14 3.21 20.19 -1.47
C LEU A 14 2.63 18.83 -1.06
N SER A 15 3.41 17.75 -1.07
CA SER A 15 2.86 16.41 -0.78
C SER A 15 2.63 16.12 0.71
N GLY A 16 3.42 16.70 1.61
CA GLY A 16 3.35 16.40 3.04
C GLY A 16 2.14 16.98 3.77
N CYS A 17 1.66 18.15 3.36
CA CYS A 17 0.53 18.82 4.00
C CYS A 17 -0.81 18.13 3.71
N SER A 18 -0.98 17.57 2.50
CA SER A 18 -2.19 16.86 2.10
C SER A 18 -2.39 15.55 2.88
N GLN A 19 -1.31 14.80 3.10
CA GLN A 19 -1.37 13.54 3.84
C GLN A 19 -1.68 13.75 5.32
N LYS A 20 -1.06 14.74 5.95
CA LYS A 20 -1.32 15.09 7.34
C LYS A 20 -2.79 15.47 7.55
N ALA A 21 -3.34 16.32 6.71
CA ALA A 21 -4.73 16.75 6.80
C ALA A 21 -5.73 15.59 6.64
N ALA A 22 -5.45 14.63 5.74
CA ALA A 22 -6.34 13.49 5.49
C ALA A 22 -6.46 12.55 6.70
N PHE A 23 -5.39 12.42 7.51
CA PHE A 23 -5.34 11.50 8.64
C PHE A 23 -5.34 12.18 10.01
N GLU A 24 -5.62 13.47 10.07
CA GLU A 24 -5.69 14.22 11.32
C GLU A 24 -6.81 13.73 12.25
N ASN A 25 -7.92 13.29 11.68
CA ASN A 25 -9.07 12.75 12.40
C ASN A 25 -9.46 11.37 11.83
N LEU A 26 -8.97 10.31 12.48
CA LEU A 26 -9.37 8.95 12.16
C LEU A 26 -10.68 8.61 12.89
N ALA A 27 -11.77 8.60 12.16
CA ALA A 27 -13.05 8.10 12.65
C ALA A 27 -13.31 6.69 12.08
N ASP A 28 -13.86 5.81 12.90
CA ASP A 28 -14.27 4.48 12.46
C ASP A 28 -15.33 4.58 11.36
N GLY A 29 -15.22 3.68 10.38
CA GLY A 29 -16.13 3.63 9.25
C GLY A 29 -15.42 3.68 7.90
N PRO A 30 -16.15 3.96 6.81
CA PRO A 30 -15.55 4.06 5.48
C PRO A 30 -14.49 5.16 5.43
N CYS A 31 -13.41 4.91 4.68
CA CYS A 31 -12.43 5.95 4.40
C CYS A 31 -13.06 7.11 3.63
N THR A 32 -12.62 8.33 3.89
CA THR A 32 -12.92 9.45 3.00
C THR A 32 -12.22 9.25 1.64
N SER A 33 -12.67 9.96 0.62
CA SER A 33 -12.03 9.90 -0.71
C SER A 33 -10.55 10.28 -0.67
N ALA A 34 -10.18 11.26 0.15
CA ALA A 34 -8.79 11.69 0.33
C ALA A 34 -7.95 10.61 1.01
N GLN A 35 -8.48 9.96 2.05
CA GLN A 35 -7.82 8.85 2.73
C GLN A 35 -7.64 7.66 1.79
N ALA A 36 -8.70 7.22 1.11
CA ALA A 36 -8.65 6.11 0.17
C ALA A 36 -7.62 6.35 -0.95
N LYS A 37 -7.55 7.56 -1.50
CA LYS A 37 -6.56 7.92 -2.51
C LYS A 37 -5.13 7.72 -2.02
N LEU A 38 -4.80 8.21 -0.83
CA LEU A 38 -3.46 8.10 -0.25
C LEU A 38 -3.10 6.64 0.10
N VAL A 39 -4.06 5.89 0.66
CA VAL A 39 -3.90 4.46 0.94
C VAL A 39 -3.64 3.68 -0.35
N ASN A 40 -4.43 3.93 -1.39
CA ASN A 40 -4.27 3.29 -2.69
C ASN A 40 -2.91 3.61 -3.32
N GLN A 41 -2.46 4.85 -3.25
CA GLN A 41 -1.14 5.25 -3.76
C GLN A 41 0.00 4.52 -3.00
N HIS A 42 -0.12 4.40 -1.68
CA HIS A 42 0.88 3.71 -0.87
C HIS A 42 0.97 2.22 -1.21
N ILE A 43 -0.19 1.54 -1.28
CA ILE A 43 -0.24 0.11 -1.64
C ILE A 43 0.21 -0.11 -3.09
N SER A 44 -0.20 0.76 -4.03
CA SER A 44 0.26 0.68 -5.42
C SER A 44 1.78 0.75 -5.52
N GLY A 45 2.40 1.66 -4.77
CA GLY A 45 3.86 1.78 -4.74
C GLY A 45 4.52 0.47 -4.31
N GLN A 46 3.99 -0.20 -3.29
CA GLN A 46 4.50 -1.49 -2.84
C GLN A 46 4.29 -2.60 -3.88
N ILE A 47 3.08 -2.75 -4.42
CA ILE A 47 2.77 -3.79 -5.41
C ILE A 47 3.61 -3.61 -6.67
N ASP A 48 3.74 -2.38 -7.16
CA ASP A 48 4.53 -2.08 -8.35
C ASP A 48 6.03 -2.35 -8.14
N ALA A 49 6.56 -2.08 -6.94
CA ALA A 49 7.92 -2.45 -6.57
C ALA A 49 8.11 -3.97 -6.51
N LEU A 50 7.13 -4.71 -5.95
CA LEU A 50 7.16 -6.18 -5.92
C LEU A 50 7.14 -6.78 -7.33
N ALA A 51 6.33 -6.26 -8.23
CA ALA A 51 6.29 -6.69 -9.63
C ALA A 51 7.64 -6.51 -10.36
N LYS A 52 8.40 -5.52 -9.96
CA LYS A 52 9.77 -5.26 -10.47
C LYS A 52 10.84 -6.01 -9.69
N LYS A 53 10.48 -6.71 -8.63
CA LYS A 53 11.41 -7.35 -7.67
C LYS A 53 12.38 -6.35 -7.04
N ASP A 54 11.95 -5.12 -6.89
CA ASP A 54 12.64 -4.09 -6.12
C ASP A 54 12.31 -4.27 -4.63
N TRP A 55 13.03 -5.20 -4.01
CA TRP A 55 12.76 -5.66 -2.66
C TRP A 55 12.95 -4.57 -1.61
N GLU A 56 13.98 -3.75 -1.77
CA GLU A 56 14.26 -2.65 -0.83
C GLU A 56 13.16 -1.60 -0.89
N LEU A 57 12.75 -1.21 -2.09
CA LEU A 57 11.66 -0.25 -2.26
C LEU A 57 10.34 -0.83 -1.74
N ALA A 58 10.01 -2.08 -2.09
CA ALA A 58 8.80 -2.73 -1.61
C ALA A 58 8.76 -2.82 -0.07
N PHE A 59 9.88 -3.17 0.54
CA PHE A 59 10.01 -3.25 2.00
C PHE A 59 9.87 -1.89 2.67
N SER A 60 10.30 -0.82 2.03
CA SER A 60 10.18 0.54 2.55
C SER A 60 8.73 1.01 2.77
N PHE A 61 7.75 0.40 2.08
CA PHE A 61 6.32 0.67 2.28
C PHE A 61 5.74 -0.01 3.52
N ALA A 62 6.44 -0.96 4.12
CA ALA A 62 6.03 -1.57 5.37
C ALA A 62 6.16 -0.59 6.54
N SER A 63 5.39 -0.82 7.60
CA SER A 63 5.50 -0.01 8.81
C SER A 63 6.86 -0.15 9.47
N PRO A 64 7.30 0.85 10.26
CA PRO A 64 8.55 0.74 11.01
C PRO A 64 8.60 -0.48 11.93
N ASP A 65 7.47 -0.81 12.58
CA ASP A 65 7.37 -1.97 13.47
C ASP A 65 7.49 -3.28 12.68
N PHE A 66 6.86 -3.38 11.51
CA PHE A 66 7.02 -4.53 10.63
C PHE A 66 8.49 -4.68 10.19
N GLN A 67 9.11 -3.59 9.72
CA GLN A 67 10.50 -3.60 9.27
C GLN A 67 11.46 -4.04 10.37
N LYS A 68 11.22 -3.60 11.61
CA LYS A 68 12.04 -3.96 12.77
C LYS A 68 11.91 -5.43 13.13
N ASN A 69 10.71 -6.00 13.04
CA ASN A 69 10.42 -7.36 13.51
C ASN A 69 10.65 -8.44 12.45
N VAL A 70 10.47 -8.12 11.18
CA VAL A 70 10.55 -9.10 10.09
C VAL A 70 11.90 -9.06 9.37
N GLY A 71 12.42 -7.87 9.07
CA GLY A 71 13.64 -7.74 8.26
C GLY A 71 13.41 -8.06 6.77
N ILE A 72 14.31 -7.52 5.93
CA ILE A 72 14.15 -7.60 4.47
C ILE A 72 14.30 -9.02 3.91
N GLU A 73 15.17 -9.83 4.46
CA GLU A 73 15.40 -11.20 3.99
C GLU A 73 14.17 -12.08 4.21
N GLN A 74 13.58 -11.99 5.41
CA GLN A 74 12.35 -12.72 5.73
C GLN A 74 11.17 -12.18 4.92
N PHE A 75 11.06 -10.87 4.73
CA PHE A 75 10.05 -10.26 3.87
C PHE A 75 10.13 -10.80 2.45
N THR A 76 11.32 -10.80 1.84
CA THR A 76 11.55 -11.33 0.49
C THR A 76 11.16 -12.80 0.38
N PHE A 77 11.50 -13.61 1.40
CA PHE A 77 11.12 -15.01 1.44
C PHE A 77 9.60 -15.21 1.52
N ILE A 78 8.93 -14.47 2.39
CA ILE A 78 7.47 -14.54 2.57
C ILE A 78 6.77 -14.18 1.25
N ILE A 79 7.14 -13.05 0.64
CA ILE A 79 6.54 -12.61 -0.62
C ILE A 79 6.80 -13.63 -1.73
N GLY A 80 8.03 -14.10 -1.87
CA GLY A 80 8.41 -15.06 -2.91
C GLY A 80 7.78 -16.45 -2.79
N THR A 81 7.28 -16.82 -1.60
CA THR A 81 6.68 -18.14 -1.36
C THR A 81 5.16 -18.10 -1.15
N GLN A 82 4.63 -17.04 -0.55
CA GLN A 82 3.21 -16.99 -0.15
C GLN A 82 2.41 -15.96 -0.91
N TYR A 83 3.07 -14.96 -1.51
CA TYR A 83 2.42 -13.83 -2.20
C TYR A 83 2.92 -13.67 -3.65
N VAL A 84 3.20 -14.79 -4.32
CA VAL A 84 3.69 -14.78 -5.71
C VAL A 84 2.76 -14.00 -6.64
N MET A 85 1.44 -13.99 -6.35
CA MET A 85 0.47 -13.21 -7.12
C MET A 85 0.78 -11.71 -7.16
N LEU A 86 1.47 -11.15 -6.17
CA LEU A 86 1.88 -9.74 -6.17
C LEU A 86 3.06 -9.50 -7.12
N ILE A 87 3.98 -10.49 -7.24
CA ILE A 87 5.13 -10.42 -8.15
C ILE A 87 4.68 -10.59 -9.60
N GLU A 88 3.78 -11.55 -9.84
CA GLU A 88 3.33 -11.96 -11.17
C GLU A 88 2.00 -11.31 -11.59
N ASN A 89 1.61 -10.22 -10.91
CA ASN A 89 0.34 -9.60 -11.18
C ASN A 89 0.26 -8.98 -12.58
N GLN A 90 -0.91 -9.06 -13.17
CA GLN A 90 -1.28 -8.43 -14.44
C GLN A 90 -2.17 -7.20 -14.23
N GLY A 91 -2.27 -6.77 -13.00
CA GLY A 91 -3.07 -5.64 -12.56
C GLY A 91 -3.79 -5.94 -11.25
N TYR A 92 -4.25 -4.87 -10.62
CA TYR A 92 -4.98 -4.96 -9.36
C TYR A 92 -6.03 -3.86 -9.27
N ARG A 93 -7.02 -4.07 -8.43
CA ARG A 93 -8.13 -3.16 -8.23
C ARG A 93 -8.38 -2.97 -6.75
N PHE A 94 -8.58 -1.72 -6.33
CA PHE A 94 -8.98 -1.38 -4.98
C PHE A 94 -10.49 -1.46 -4.83
N ASN A 95 -10.93 -2.09 -3.75
CA ASN A 95 -12.33 -2.23 -3.38
C ASN A 95 -12.61 -1.39 -2.11
N LYS A 96 -13.13 -2.00 -1.05
CA LYS A 96 -13.53 -1.31 0.17
C LYS A 96 -12.33 -0.82 0.97
N CYS A 97 -12.38 0.45 1.40
CA CYS A 97 -11.49 1.03 2.42
C CYS A 97 -12.30 1.38 3.67
N ALA A 98 -11.81 0.97 4.82
CA ALA A 98 -12.46 1.24 6.10
C ALA A 98 -11.41 1.46 7.20
N ILE A 99 -11.79 2.25 8.21
CA ILE A 99 -11.01 2.50 9.41
C ILE A 99 -11.68 1.82 10.58
N ALA A 100 -10.92 1.07 11.36
CA ALA A 100 -11.35 0.43 12.60
C ALA A 100 -10.29 0.66 13.68
N GLY A 101 -10.62 1.46 14.68
CA GLY A 101 -9.67 1.95 15.66
C GLY A 101 -8.58 2.79 15.01
N LYS A 102 -7.33 2.33 15.11
CA LYS A 102 -6.18 2.97 14.45
C LYS A 102 -5.72 2.25 13.18
N ALA A 103 -6.37 1.15 12.82
CA ALA A 103 -6.03 0.37 11.64
C ALA A 103 -6.83 0.85 10.43
N ILE A 104 -6.14 0.95 9.31
CA ILE A 104 -6.76 1.22 8.02
C ILE A 104 -6.77 -0.08 7.23
N MET A 105 -7.95 -0.50 6.79
CA MET A 105 -8.16 -1.75 6.06
C MET A 105 -8.52 -1.45 4.62
N GLN A 106 -7.74 -1.96 3.67
CA GLN A 106 -8.00 -1.80 2.24
C GLN A 106 -8.10 -3.15 1.55
N GLU A 107 -9.21 -3.40 0.89
CA GLU A 107 -9.39 -4.59 0.06
C GLU A 107 -8.81 -4.36 -1.34
N VAL A 108 -8.03 -5.34 -1.81
CA VAL A 108 -7.36 -5.31 -3.11
C VAL A 108 -7.60 -6.63 -3.83
N ALA A 109 -8.13 -6.57 -5.04
CA ALA A 109 -8.25 -7.72 -5.93
C ALA A 109 -7.05 -7.72 -6.89
N VAL A 110 -6.24 -8.76 -6.85
CA VAL A 110 -5.02 -8.91 -7.66
C VAL A 110 -5.25 -9.99 -8.70
N THR A 111 -5.02 -9.66 -9.97
CA THR A 111 -5.13 -10.60 -11.08
C THR A 111 -3.76 -11.19 -11.40
N SER A 112 -3.65 -12.50 -11.38
CA SER A 112 -2.45 -13.24 -11.78
C SER A 112 -2.86 -14.45 -12.63
N GLY A 113 -2.52 -14.42 -13.92
CA GLY A 113 -2.99 -15.40 -14.87
C GLY A 113 -4.53 -15.39 -14.98
N LYS A 114 -5.15 -16.54 -14.72
CA LYS A 114 -6.62 -16.70 -14.73
C LYS A 114 -7.24 -16.56 -13.33
N GLN A 115 -6.43 -16.28 -12.30
CA GLN A 115 -6.87 -16.23 -10.93
C GLN A 115 -6.98 -14.78 -10.44
N ILE A 116 -7.93 -14.55 -9.56
CA ILE A 116 -8.08 -13.30 -8.81
C ILE A 116 -7.93 -13.65 -7.33
N SER A 117 -6.90 -13.09 -6.71
CA SER A 117 -6.67 -13.16 -5.26
C SER A 117 -7.22 -11.91 -4.59
N ASN A 118 -8.07 -12.09 -3.59
CA ASN A 118 -8.60 -10.99 -2.80
C ASN A 118 -7.78 -10.84 -1.52
N LEU A 119 -7.07 -9.73 -1.40
CA LEU A 119 -6.23 -9.41 -0.25
C LEU A 119 -6.91 -8.32 0.59
N THR A 120 -6.76 -8.42 1.90
CA THR A 120 -7.04 -7.32 2.81
C THR A 120 -5.72 -6.81 3.38
N TYR A 121 -5.33 -5.63 2.98
CA TYR A 121 -4.20 -4.90 3.54
C TYR A 121 -4.63 -4.23 4.84
N SER A 122 -3.76 -4.31 5.84
CA SER A 122 -3.86 -3.52 7.07
C SER A 122 -2.69 -2.54 7.11
N LEU A 123 -2.99 -1.28 7.35
CA LEU A 123 -2.00 -0.22 7.44
C LEU A 123 -2.12 0.50 8.79
N SER A 124 -1.01 0.99 9.27
CA SER A 124 -0.92 1.89 10.41
C SER A 124 -0.39 3.26 10.02
N LEU A 125 -0.53 4.21 10.92
CA LEU A 125 0.05 5.53 10.81
C LEU A 125 1.18 5.69 11.83
N ASN A 126 2.33 6.13 11.37
CA ASN A 126 3.40 6.66 12.18
C ASN A 126 3.47 8.17 11.95
N GLY A 127 2.89 8.94 12.87
CA GLY A 127 2.58 10.35 12.60
C GLY A 127 1.55 10.46 11.47
N SER A 128 1.94 11.05 10.36
CA SER A 128 1.13 11.13 9.13
C SER A 128 1.54 10.13 8.05
N SER A 129 2.56 9.30 8.31
CA SER A 129 3.10 8.35 7.35
C SER A 129 2.39 7.01 7.43
N LEU A 130 1.93 6.50 6.29
CA LEU A 130 1.35 5.17 6.16
C LEU A 130 2.43 4.09 6.20
N GLY A 131 2.11 2.94 6.77
CA GLY A 131 2.95 1.75 6.75
C GLY A 131 2.12 0.49 6.65
N VAL A 132 2.48 -0.42 5.75
CA VAL A 132 1.82 -1.72 5.61
C VAL A 132 2.23 -2.61 6.78
N GLU A 133 1.23 -3.13 7.51
CA GLU A 133 1.41 -4.08 8.60
C GLU A 133 1.23 -5.52 8.15
N SER A 134 0.26 -5.75 7.29
CA SER A 134 -0.06 -7.08 6.77
C SER A 134 -0.88 -7.02 5.49
N ALA A 135 -0.87 -8.12 4.75
CA ALA A 135 -1.81 -8.39 3.69
C ALA A 135 -2.30 -9.84 3.88
N VAL A 136 -3.58 -10.05 4.00
CA VAL A 136 -4.18 -11.36 4.23
C VAL A 136 -5.05 -11.74 3.05
N GLU A 137 -4.78 -12.91 2.44
CA GLU A 137 -5.61 -13.44 1.38
C GLU A 137 -6.92 -13.99 1.96
N ARG A 138 -8.04 -13.47 1.46
CA ARG A 138 -9.35 -14.07 1.68
C ARG A 138 -9.52 -15.26 0.74
N ARG A 139 -9.46 -16.45 1.25
CA ARG A 139 -9.92 -17.62 0.52
C ARG A 139 -11.44 -17.51 0.37
N SER A 140 -11.91 -17.42 -0.86
CA SER A 140 -13.33 -17.68 -1.14
C SER A 140 -13.60 -19.09 -0.69
N GLY A 141 -14.41 -19.24 0.36
CA GLY A 141 -14.83 -20.58 0.81
C GLY A 141 -15.49 -21.29 -0.37
N THR A 142 -14.87 -22.36 -0.81
CA THR A 142 -15.54 -23.31 -1.71
C THR A 142 -16.68 -23.87 -0.90
N GLN A 143 -17.88 -23.43 -1.18
CA GLN A 143 -19.08 -24.06 -0.68
C GLN A 143 -19.10 -25.43 -1.33
N LEU A 144 -18.74 -26.44 -0.53
CA LEU A 144 -19.00 -27.83 -0.90
C LEU A 144 -20.49 -28.03 -0.79
N ASP A 145 -21.19 -27.88 -1.90
CA ASP A 145 -22.56 -28.38 -2.01
C ASP A 145 -22.48 -29.92 -1.93
N THR A 146 -22.97 -30.43 -0.81
CA THR A 146 -23.31 -31.84 -0.61
C THR A 146 -24.68 -32.13 -1.18
#